data_fcee4de9d3a9055fa4d40aa336612f9e
#
_entry.id   fcee4de9d3a9055fa4d40aa336612f9e
#
_cell.length_a   1.000
_cell.length_b   1.000
_cell.length_c   1.000
_cell.angle_alpha   90.00
_cell.angle_beta   90.00
_cell.angle_gamma   90.00
#
_symmetry.space_group_name_H-M   'P 1'
#
loop_
_entity.id
_entity.type
_entity.pdbx_description
1 polymer ?
#
loop_
_entity_poly.entity_id
_entity_poly.type
_entity_poly.pdbx_seq_one_letter_code
_entity_poly.pdbx_strand_id
1 'polypeptide(L)'
;QGLYWFDTQPSVAKAARDHAEQLREDPDTAWNEIVRRLKAAEGKGRGFFSHIHIAPDTAADIPDMDTVRLVIVHPRLRRRKNDGAESEVVKWIRAAVESKGAAQRTHRNTLVFLVADSDELERLENTTRNYLGWKMVQDSAEQLNLSKQQSNQADSWVNRLNDTINSNIRSTYMWMLYPEQVDPTRPFELVAEKTSDSDGKTLTERVFTKIKRDGQLITELAPTMLGMTLHSELGALWDRVDDMTVGDLWGYFTQYAYMPRLASRTVLDDALRSVIDVMLMPGEQFALATGKDEEGHYQGLILPPSSAATPPVVTDNTLVVKWEVAKAQLDADDALEAAYEDGEVIMASDHSETTIVSWPASRVTVVNNDAVSGVGVSEAEASSTAAVELPDIHYTGSVVIKSDRYVRMVNNIIEEVIDR
;
A
#
# COMPACT_ATOMS: atom_id res chain seq x y z
N GLN A 1 23.96 -53.54 -60.39
CA GLN A 1 24.11 -52.11 -60.54
C GLN A 1 23.15 -51.45 -59.54
N GLY A 2 23.71 -50.92 -58.42
CA GLY A 2 22.92 -50.14 -57.45
C GLY A 2 22.72 -48.69 -57.95
N LEU A 3 21.49 -48.29 -58.17
CA LEU A 3 21.09 -46.91 -58.45
C LEU A 3 21.13 -46.17 -57.15
N TYR A 4 22.06 -45.20 -57.00
CA TYR A 4 22.10 -44.23 -55.90
C TYR A 4 21.25 -43.09 -56.33
N TRP A 5 20.14 -42.85 -55.62
CA TRP A 5 19.33 -41.63 -55.73
C TRP A 5 19.95 -40.59 -54.83
N PHE A 6 20.46 -39.52 -55.39
CA PHE A 6 20.80 -38.33 -54.62
C PHE A 6 19.53 -37.54 -54.41
N ASP A 7 19.03 -37.55 -53.17
CA ASP A 7 17.96 -36.67 -52.77
C ASP A 7 18.51 -35.25 -52.78
N THR A 8 18.05 -34.40 -53.68
CA THR A 8 18.46 -33.02 -53.84
C THR A 8 17.75 -32.09 -52.82
N GLN A 9 16.82 -32.63 -52.01
CA GLN A 9 16.18 -31.85 -50.96
C GLN A 9 17.11 -31.70 -49.77
N PRO A 10 17.35 -30.44 -49.28
CA PRO A 10 18.10 -30.26 -48.05
C PRO A 10 17.40 -31.01 -46.91
N SER A 11 18.15 -31.66 -46.06
CA SER A 11 17.54 -32.35 -44.91
C SER A 11 16.78 -31.33 -44.07
N VAL A 12 15.56 -31.67 -43.65
CA VAL A 12 14.69 -30.80 -42.80
C VAL A 12 15.47 -30.24 -41.62
N ALA A 13 16.35 -31.02 -41.03
CA ALA A 13 17.23 -30.61 -39.93
C ALA A 13 18.25 -29.54 -40.34
N LYS A 14 18.73 -29.59 -41.62
CA LYS A 14 19.60 -28.53 -42.14
C LYS A 14 18.83 -27.21 -42.33
N ALA A 15 17.64 -27.28 -42.94
CA ALA A 15 16.80 -26.11 -43.13
C ALA A 15 16.45 -25.42 -41.81
N ALA A 16 16.06 -26.19 -40.78
CA ALA A 16 15.79 -25.67 -39.45
C ALA A 16 17.02 -25.00 -38.81
N ARG A 17 18.21 -25.62 -38.98
CA ARG A 17 19.46 -25.08 -38.45
C ARG A 17 19.88 -23.81 -39.19
N ASP A 18 19.82 -23.78 -40.50
CA ASP A 18 20.18 -22.63 -41.30
C ASP A 18 19.31 -21.43 -40.96
N HIS A 19 18.01 -21.63 -40.74
CA HIS A 19 17.11 -20.56 -40.28
C HIS A 19 17.42 -20.11 -38.83
N ALA A 20 17.67 -21.08 -37.93
CA ALA A 20 18.06 -20.71 -36.55
C ALA A 20 19.37 -19.90 -36.49
N GLU A 21 20.32 -20.18 -37.44
CA GLU A 21 21.54 -19.42 -37.55
C GLU A 21 21.33 -18.01 -38.11
N GLN A 22 20.41 -17.83 -39.08
CA GLN A 22 20.03 -16.53 -39.58
C GLN A 22 19.43 -15.62 -38.45
N LEU A 23 18.68 -16.22 -37.51
CA LEU A 23 18.12 -15.50 -36.36
C LEU A 23 19.17 -15.03 -35.33
N ARG A 24 20.45 -15.39 -35.50
CA ARG A 24 21.53 -14.80 -34.68
C ARG A 24 21.79 -13.34 -35.00
N GLU A 25 21.56 -12.95 -36.25
CA GLU A 25 21.74 -11.57 -36.71
C GLU A 25 20.54 -10.68 -36.30
N ASP A 26 19.40 -11.32 -35.96
CA ASP A 26 18.19 -10.64 -35.47
C ASP A 26 17.74 -11.22 -34.10
N PRO A 27 18.34 -10.79 -33.00
CA PRO A 27 17.99 -11.27 -31.67
C PRO A 27 16.58 -10.88 -31.24
N ASP A 28 15.99 -9.82 -31.79
CA ASP A 28 14.66 -9.32 -31.44
C ASP A 28 13.58 -10.36 -31.72
N THR A 29 13.70 -11.14 -32.80
CA THR A 29 12.77 -12.23 -33.11
C THR A 29 12.73 -13.30 -32.01
N ALA A 30 13.88 -13.69 -31.46
CA ALA A 30 13.95 -14.65 -30.35
C ALA A 30 13.42 -14.02 -29.05
N TRP A 31 13.75 -12.78 -28.76
CA TRP A 31 13.25 -12.06 -27.58
C TRP A 31 11.74 -11.85 -27.62
N ASN A 32 11.19 -11.52 -28.78
CA ASN A 32 9.73 -11.38 -28.95
C ASN A 32 9.00 -12.69 -28.64
N GLU A 33 9.54 -13.85 -29.04
CA GLU A 33 8.96 -15.15 -28.69
C GLU A 33 9.05 -15.43 -27.17
N ILE A 34 10.18 -15.10 -26.53
CA ILE A 34 10.34 -15.20 -25.07
C ILE A 34 9.32 -14.31 -24.35
N VAL A 35 9.19 -13.05 -24.77
CA VAL A 35 8.23 -12.08 -24.20
C VAL A 35 6.80 -12.54 -24.40
N ARG A 36 6.45 -13.07 -25.58
CA ARG A 36 5.13 -13.66 -25.85
C ARG A 36 4.78 -14.76 -24.85
N ARG A 37 5.75 -15.65 -24.56
CA ARG A 37 5.58 -16.74 -23.58
C ARG A 37 5.45 -16.22 -22.17
N LEU A 38 6.26 -15.24 -21.77
CA LEU A 38 6.15 -14.59 -20.47
C LEU A 38 4.75 -13.97 -20.27
N LYS A 39 4.24 -13.27 -21.28
CA LYS A 39 2.88 -12.70 -21.25
C LYS A 39 1.79 -13.76 -21.10
N ALA A 40 1.96 -14.90 -21.76
CA ALA A 40 1.01 -16.01 -21.69
C ALA A 40 1.03 -16.73 -20.32
N ALA A 41 2.21 -16.90 -19.73
CA ALA A 41 2.40 -17.62 -18.46
C ALA A 41 2.08 -16.76 -17.23
N GLU A 42 2.65 -15.54 -17.17
CA GLU A 42 2.63 -14.70 -15.98
C GLU A 42 1.46 -13.70 -15.96
N GLY A 43 0.87 -13.38 -17.10
CA GLY A 43 -0.28 -12.48 -17.19
C GLY A 43 -1.53 -12.95 -16.43
N LYS A 44 -1.58 -14.23 -16.03
CA LYS A 44 -2.67 -14.86 -15.25
C LYS A 44 -2.37 -14.91 -13.74
N GLY A 45 -1.13 -14.65 -13.32
CA GLY A 45 -0.66 -14.78 -11.94
C GLY A 45 -1.02 -13.60 -11.03
N ARG A 46 -2.15 -12.93 -11.26
CA ARG A 46 -2.64 -11.84 -10.42
C ARG A 46 -3.14 -12.39 -9.08
N GLY A 47 -2.48 -12.07 -8.02
CA GLY A 47 -2.86 -12.47 -6.64
C GLY A 47 -1.76 -12.14 -5.65
N PHE A 48 -0.52 -12.05 -6.14
CA PHE A 48 0.64 -11.74 -5.30
C PHE A 48 1.09 -10.27 -5.43
N PHE A 49 0.95 -9.70 -6.64
CA PHE A 49 1.20 -8.29 -6.93
C PHE A 49 -0.06 -7.69 -7.55
N SER A 50 -0.30 -6.41 -7.28
CA SER A 50 -1.45 -5.71 -7.86
C SER A 50 -1.42 -5.68 -9.38
N HIS A 51 -0.21 -5.53 -9.95
CA HIS A 51 0.03 -5.55 -11.40
C HIS A 51 1.38 -6.19 -11.72
N ILE A 52 1.46 -6.81 -12.90
CA ILE A 52 2.68 -7.36 -13.48
C ILE A 52 2.93 -6.68 -14.81
N HIS A 53 4.07 -6.00 -14.93
CA HIS A 53 4.53 -5.38 -16.17
C HIS A 53 5.55 -6.31 -16.82
N ILE A 54 5.25 -6.80 -18.03
CA ILE A 54 6.12 -7.77 -18.72
C ILE A 54 6.80 -7.09 -19.88
N ALA A 55 8.12 -7.03 -19.80
CA ALA A 55 9.00 -6.46 -20.80
C ALA A 55 8.56 -5.05 -21.26
N PRO A 56 8.41 -4.07 -20.35
CA PRO A 56 8.14 -2.71 -20.77
C PRO A 56 9.32 -2.17 -21.59
N ASP A 57 9.00 -1.46 -22.67
CA ASP A 57 10.04 -0.91 -23.56
C ASP A 57 10.83 0.20 -22.88
N THR A 58 10.13 1.03 -22.13
CA THR A 58 10.69 2.17 -21.41
C THR A 58 10.18 2.25 -19.97
N ALA A 59 10.84 3.03 -19.13
CA ALA A 59 10.36 3.32 -17.76
C ALA A 59 9.02 4.08 -17.76
N ALA A 60 8.66 4.77 -18.84
CA ALA A 60 7.40 5.49 -18.98
C ALA A 60 6.19 4.55 -19.08
N ASP A 61 6.40 3.33 -19.55
CA ASP A 61 5.35 2.31 -19.70
C ASP A 61 4.95 1.69 -18.34
N ILE A 62 5.68 1.99 -17.28
CA ILE A 62 5.38 1.57 -15.93
C ILE A 62 4.63 2.73 -15.24
N PRO A 63 3.30 2.63 -15.01
CA PRO A 63 2.53 3.68 -14.34
C PRO A 63 3.11 4.04 -12.96
N ASP A 64 2.93 5.27 -12.50
CA ASP A 64 3.24 5.65 -11.13
C ASP A 64 2.00 5.44 -10.27
N MET A 65 2.03 4.44 -9.42
CA MET A 65 0.89 4.04 -8.58
C MET A 65 1.41 3.62 -7.20
N ASP A 66 0.55 3.76 -6.22
CA ASP A 66 0.81 3.46 -4.81
C ASP A 66 0.69 1.97 -4.43
N THR A 67 0.57 1.08 -5.40
CA THR A 67 0.44 -0.37 -5.20
C THR A 67 1.70 -1.11 -5.62
N VAL A 68 2.05 -2.18 -4.89
CA VAL A 68 3.26 -2.97 -5.20
C VAL A 68 3.08 -3.76 -6.50
N ARG A 69 4.07 -3.65 -7.38
CA ARG A 69 4.05 -4.20 -8.74
C ARG A 69 5.33 -4.94 -9.05
N LEU A 70 5.19 -6.01 -9.83
CA LEU A 70 6.31 -6.73 -10.38
C LEU A 70 6.58 -6.27 -11.83
N VAL A 71 7.84 -5.98 -12.12
CA VAL A 71 8.32 -5.68 -13.48
C VAL A 71 9.23 -6.82 -13.93
N ILE A 72 8.78 -7.64 -14.88
CA ILE A 72 9.63 -8.62 -15.55
C ILE A 72 10.36 -7.91 -16.67
N VAL A 73 11.65 -7.71 -16.50
CA VAL A 73 12.47 -6.88 -17.38
C VAL A 73 12.66 -7.55 -18.73
N HIS A 74 12.72 -6.74 -19.79
CA HIS A 74 12.93 -7.23 -21.17
C HIS A 74 14.26 -8.02 -21.28
N PRO A 75 14.32 -9.14 -22.02
CA PRO A 75 15.52 -10.02 -22.11
C PRO A 75 16.78 -9.32 -22.64
N ARG A 76 16.64 -8.21 -23.39
CA ARG A 76 17.80 -7.39 -23.80
C ARG A 76 18.61 -6.86 -22.61
N LEU A 77 17.94 -6.62 -21.46
CA LEU A 77 18.53 -6.13 -20.22
C LEU A 77 18.76 -7.30 -19.26
N ARG A 78 19.95 -7.90 -19.34
CA ARG A 78 20.33 -9.08 -18.58
C ARG A 78 21.35 -8.74 -17.51
N ARG A 79 21.42 -9.57 -16.47
CA ARG A 79 22.30 -9.38 -15.32
C ARG A 79 23.30 -10.53 -15.19
N ARG A 80 24.57 -10.18 -14.93
CA ARG A 80 25.60 -11.08 -14.43
C ARG A 80 25.74 -10.98 -12.92
N LYS A 81 26.27 -12.02 -12.28
CA LYS A 81 26.45 -12.05 -10.83
C LYS A 81 27.22 -10.86 -10.27
N ASN A 82 28.20 -10.35 -10.99
CA ASN A 82 29.11 -9.29 -10.56
C ASN A 82 28.78 -7.92 -11.17
N ASP A 83 27.59 -7.76 -11.76
CA ASP A 83 27.16 -6.48 -12.32
C ASP A 83 27.00 -5.44 -11.20
N GLY A 84 27.77 -4.35 -11.32
CA GLY A 84 27.68 -3.20 -10.45
C GLY A 84 26.72 -2.13 -10.98
N ALA A 85 26.77 -0.94 -10.36
CA ALA A 85 25.91 0.21 -10.69
C ALA A 85 26.04 0.67 -12.15
N GLU A 86 27.17 0.39 -12.80
CA GLU A 86 27.45 0.79 -14.17
C GLU A 86 26.81 -0.11 -15.24
N SER A 87 26.28 -1.29 -14.86
CA SER A 87 25.64 -2.18 -15.83
C SER A 87 24.35 -1.56 -16.40
N GLU A 88 24.06 -1.85 -17.65
CA GLU A 88 22.92 -1.30 -18.38
C GLU A 88 21.59 -1.59 -17.68
N VAL A 89 21.42 -2.81 -17.20
CA VAL A 89 20.19 -3.22 -16.50
C VAL A 89 20.03 -2.48 -15.18
N VAL A 90 21.10 -2.25 -14.41
CA VAL A 90 21.05 -1.53 -13.14
C VAL A 90 20.73 -0.05 -13.38
N LYS A 91 21.34 0.56 -14.40
CA LYS A 91 21.03 1.94 -14.83
C LYS A 91 19.56 2.08 -15.25
N TRP A 92 19.07 1.14 -16.04
CA TRP A 92 17.68 1.16 -16.48
C TRP A 92 16.69 1.01 -15.30
N ILE A 93 16.95 0.07 -14.37
CA ILE A 93 16.11 -0.13 -13.18
C ILE A 93 16.15 1.11 -12.28
N ARG A 94 17.34 1.70 -12.06
CA ARG A 94 17.48 2.93 -11.27
C ARG A 94 16.66 4.07 -11.89
N ALA A 95 16.79 4.27 -13.19
CA ALA A 95 15.98 5.26 -13.92
C ALA A 95 14.48 4.99 -13.79
N ALA A 96 14.05 3.71 -13.85
CA ALA A 96 12.65 3.33 -13.68
C ALA A 96 12.12 3.57 -12.26
N VAL A 97 12.96 3.46 -11.22
CA VAL A 97 12.61 3.81 -9.84
C VAL A 97 12.57 5.33 -9.65
N GLU A 98 13.45 6.08 -10.28
CA GLU A 98 13.56 7.53 -10.13
C GLU A 98 12.53 8.29 -10.96
N SER A 99 12.19 7.79 -12.15
CA SER A 99 11.37 8.54 -13.09
C SER A 99 10.33 7.69 -13.83
N LYS A 100 9.30 8.38 -14.28
CA LYS A 100 8.31 7.90 -15.25
C LYS A 100 8.40 8.80 -16.48
N GLY A 101 9.24 8.44 -17.45
CA GLY A 101 9.53 9.30 -18.58
C GLY A 101 10.24 10.58 -18.14
N ALA A 102 9.67 11.75 -18.45
CA ALA A 102 10.21 13.05 -18.07
C ALA A 102 9.86 13.47 -16.62
N ALA A 103 8.88 12.84 -16.00
CA ALA A 103 8.43 13.15 -14.65
C ALA A 103 9.18 12.31 -13.60
N GLN A 104 9.43 12.90 -12.44
CA GLN A 104 9.95 12.16 -11.29
C GLN A 104 8.87 11.20 -10.78
N ARG A 105 9.27 9.96 -10.42
CA ARG A 105 8.35 8.98 -9.84
C ARG A 105 8.11 9.31 -8.36
N THR A 106 6.85 9.32 -7.98
CA THR A 106 6.41 9.53 -6.59
C THR A 106 6.54 8.24 -5.79
N HIS A 107 5.90 7.16 -6.24
CA HIS A 107 5.80 5.89 -5.51
C HIS A 107 6.98 4.96 -5.82
N ARG A 108 8.16 5.29 -5.29
CA ARG A 108 9.42 4.58 -5.57
C ARG A 108 9.53 3.24 -4.86
N ASN A 109 8.90 3.10 -3.68
CA ASN A 109 8.96 1.90 -2.86
C ASN A 109 8.00 0.79 -3.33
N THR A 110 7.32 0.95 -4.47
CA THR A 110 6.30 0.03 -4.96
C THR A 110 6.78 -0.91 -6.08
N LEU A 111 8.03 -0.75 -6.54
CA LEU A 111 8.54 -1.52 -7.68
C LEU A 111 9.46 -2.64 -7.24
N VAL A 112 9.21 -3.84 -7.76
CA VAL A 112 10.08 -5.02 -7.67
C VAL A 112 10.37 -5.48 -9.08
N PHE A 113 11.62 -5.80 -9.38
CA PHE A 113 12.06 -6.19 -10.72
C PHE A 113 12.52 -7.63 -10.73
N LEU A 114 12.20 -8.35 -11.81
CA LEU A 114 12.72 -9.69 -12.09
C LEU A 114 13.49 -9.66 -13.40
N VAL A 115 14.75 -10.05 -13.35
CA VAL A 115 15.72 -9.91 -14.42
C VAL A 115 16.29 -11.25 -14.82
N ALA A 116 16.55 -11.42 -16.10
CA ALA A 116 17.20 -12.61 -16.66
C ALA A 116 18.68 -12.70 -16.26
N ASP A 117 19.13 -13.88 -15.88
CA ASP A 117 20.55 -14.20 -15.75
C ASP A 117 21.19 -14.29 -17.14
N SER A 118 22.34 -13.65 -17.31
CA SER A 118 23.00 -13.51 -18.62
C SER A 118 23.39 -14.85 -19.25
N ASP A 119 23.91 -15.77 -18.43
CA ASP A 119 24.42 -17.05 -18.94
C ASP A 119 23.28 -18.00 -19.28
N GLU A 120 22.23 -18.01 -18.46
CA GLU A 120 21.03 -18.79 -18.72
C GLU A 120 20.21 -18.24 -19.89
N LEU A 121 20.21 -16.91 -20.07
CA LEU A 121 19.54 -16.25 -21.19
C LEU A 121 20.17 -16.64 -22.52
N GLU A 122 21.50 -16.74 -22.63
CA GLU A 122 22.16 -17.17 -23.83
C GLU A 122 21.72 -18.59 -24.25
N ARG A 123 21.55 -19.49 -23.28
CA ARG A 123 21.02 -20.85 -23.51
C ARG A 123 19.55 -20.81 -23.95
N LEU A 124 18.74 -19.97 -23.33
CA LEU A 124 17.33 -19.78 -23.67
C LEU A 124 17.19 -19.20 -25.09
N GLU A 125 17.95 -18.19 -25.45
CA GLU A 125 17.99 -17.61 -26.81
C GLU A 125 18.34 -18.67 -27.85
N ASN A 126 19.35 -19.50 -27.58
CA ASN A 126 19.76 -20.57 -28.48
C ASN A 126 18.65 -21.62 -28.69
N THR A 127 18.00 -22.02 -27.59
CA THR A 127 16.87 -22.94 -27.63
C THR A 127 15.69 -22.35 -28.39
N THR A 128 15.43 -21.04 -28.19
CA THR A 128 14.33 -20.31 -28.85
C THR A 128 14.58 -20.18 -30.35
N ARG A 129 15.82 -19.85 -30.78
CA ARG A 129 16.18 -19.81 -32.21
C ARG A 129 15.99 -21.20 -32.86
N ASN A 130 16.42 -22.29 -32.21
CA ASN A 130 16.20 -23.65 -32.70
C ASN A 130 14.70 -23.98 -32.81
N TYR A 131 13.90 -23.59 -31.84
CA TYR A 131 12.44 -23.72 -31.90
C TYR A 131 11.87 -23.01 -33.11
N LEU A 132 12.24 -21.75 -33.31
CA LEU A 132 11.75 -20.95 -34.43
C LEU A 132 12.20 -21.54 -35.78
N GLY A 133 13.41 -22.08 -35.86
CA GLY A 133 13.89 -22.77 -37.02
C GLY A 133 13.04 -24.03 -37.37
N TRP A 134 12.72 -24.86 -36.39
CA TRP A 134 11.84 -26.00 -36.58
C TRP A 134 10.39 -25.60 -36.83
N LYS A 135 9.94 -24.51 -36.20
CA LYS A 135 8.59 -23.93 -36.40
C LYS A 135 8.42 -23.45 -37.85
N MET A 136 9.42 -22.77 -38.40
CA MET A 136 9.43 -22.36 -39.81
C MET A 136 9.30 -23.57 -40.74
N VAL A 137 10.05 -24.66 -40.49
CA VAL A 137 9.96 -25.88 -41.28
C VAL A 137 8.56 -26.51 -41.16
N GLN A 138 7.98 -26.55 -39.97
CA GLN A 138 6.62 -27.06 -39.74
C GLN A 138 5.59 -26.21 -40.52
N ASP A 139 5.66 -24.88 -40.41
CA ASP A 139 4.72 -23.97 -41.05
C ASP A 139 4.85 -23.94 -42.59
N SER A 140 6.04 -24.29 -43.11
CA SER A 140 6.33 -24.38 -44.55
C SER A 140 6.25 -25.82 -45.09
N ALA A 141 5.65 -26.76 -44.38
CA ALA A 141 5.65 -28.18 -44.73
C ALA A 141 5.12 -28.48 -46.15
N GLU A 142 4.08 -27.80 -46.59
CA GLU A 142 3.52 -27.92 -47.94
C GLU A 142 4.43 -27.34 -49.01
N GLN A 143 5.02 -26.15 -48.74
CA GLN A 143 5.92 -25.46 -49.67
C GLN A 143 7.23 -26.25 -49.88
N LEU A 144 7.69 -26.92 -48.83
CA LEU A 144 8.89 -27.75 -48.83
C LEU A 144 8.59 -29.18 -49.33
N ASN A 145 7.34 -29.51 -49.67
CA ASN A 145 6.88 -30.84 -50.09
C ASN A 145 7.37 -31.93 -49.10
N LEU A 146 7.24 -31.72 -47.80
CA LEU A 146 7.72 -32.62 -46.77
C LEU A 146 6.94 -33.95 -46.82
N SER A 147 7.65 -35.06 -46.73
CA SER A 147 7.02 -36.36 -46.50
C SER A 147 6.35 -36.40 -45.12
N LYS A 148 5.38 -37.29 -44.93
CA LYS A 148 4.71 -37.47 -43.63
C LYS A 148 5.70 -37.72 -42.48
N GLN A 149 6.77 -38.47 -42.77
CA GLN A 149 7.83 -38.75 -41.79
C GLN A 149 8.59 -37.47 -41.40
N GLN A 150 8.92 -36.61 -42.37
CA GLN A 150 9.59 -35.33 -42.16
C GLN A 150 8.69 -34.34 -41.39
N SER A 151 7.39 -34.28 -41.72
CA SER A 151 6.42 -33.46 -40.96
C SER A 151 6.31 -33.92 -39.49
N ASN A 152 6.17 -35.22 -39.26
CA ASN A 152 6.14 -35.77 -37.90
C ASN A 152 7.44 -35.48 -37.12
N GLN A 153 8.60 -35.47 -37.82
CA GLN A 153 9.87 -35.09 -37.22
C GLN A 153 9.86 -33.60 -36.79
N ALA A 154 9.38 -32.72 -37.65
CA ALA A 154 9.27 -31.31 -37.35
C ALA A 154 8.34 -31.08 -36.14
N ASP A 155 7.16 -31.68 -36.12
CA ASP A 155 6.20 -31.63 -35.02
C ASP A 155 6.82 -32.11 -33.70
N SER A 156 7.54 -33.20 -33.72
CA SER A 156 8.22 -33.75 -32.54
C SER A 156 9.26 -32.77 -31.98
N TRP A 157 10.07 -32.15 -32.86
CA TRP A 157 11.05 -31.17 -32.43
C TRP A 157 10.41 -29.87 -31.89
N VAL A 158 9.38 -29.36 -32.55
CA VAL A 158 8.64 -28.17 -32.11
C VAL A 158 8.08 -28.42 -30.71
N ASN A 159 7.40 -29.54 -30.49
CA ASN A 159 6.81 -29.84 -29.17
C ASN A 159 7.88 -29.98 -28.09
N ARG A 160 8.96 -30.72 -28.35
CA ARG A 160 10.07 -30.89 -27.41
C ARG A 160 10.74 -29.55 -27.04
N LEU A 161 11.05 -28.74 -28.05
CA LEU A 161 11.68 -27.42 -27.80
C LEU A 161 10.74 -26.46 -27.13
N ASN A 162 9.43 -26.54 -27.41
CA ASN A 162 8.42 -25.78 -26.70
C ASN A 162 8.47 -26.01 -25.19
N ASP A 163 8.50 -27.25 -24.75
CA ASP A 163 8.57 -27.61 -23.34
C ASP A 163 9.91 -27.17 -22.68
N THR A 164 11.00 -27.35 -23.47
CA THR A 164 12.34 -26.95 -23.05
C THR A 164 12.41 -25.42 -22.83
N ILE A 165 11.85 -24.60 -23.73
CA ILE A 165 11.82 -23.12 -23.56
C ILE A 165 11.05 -22.74 -22.31
N ASN A 166 9.87 -23.33 -22.08
CA ASN A 166 9.05 -23.02 -20.91
C ASN A 166 9.77 -23.36 -19.59
N SER A 167 10.56 -24.45 -19.59
CA SER A 167 11.41 -24.76 -18.44
C SER A 167 12.58 -23.78 -18.31
N ASN A 168 13.26 -23.47 -19.43
CA ASN A 168 14.41 -22.56 -19.42
C ASN A 168 14.03 -21.13 -19.02
N ILE A 169 12.84 -20.63 -19.39
CA ILE A 169 12.35 -19.32 -18.93
C ILE A 169 12.36 -19.24 -17.40
N ARG A 170 11.92 -20.32 -16.73
CA ARG A 170 11.88 -20.34 -15.25
C ARG A 170 13.28 -20.30 -14.62
N SER A 171 14.25 -20.99 -15.19
CA SER A 171 15.63 -20.95 -14.70
C SER A 171 16.38 -19.69 -15.10
N THR A 172 15.99 -19.04 -16.19
CA THR A 172 16.62 -17.82 -16.69
C THR A 172 16.24 -16.58 -15.87
N TYR A 173 14.95 -16.39 -15.56
CA TYR A 173 14.46 -15.24 -14.79
C TYR A 173 14.60 -15.50 -13.29
N MET A 174 15.78 -15.21 -12.74
CA MET A 174 16.09 -15.54 -11.35
C MET A 174 16.59 -14.36 -10.50
N TRP A 175 16.97 -13.22 -11.10
CA TRP A 175 17.45 -12.07 -10.34
C TRP A 175 16.29 -11.17 -9.94
N MET A 176 16.01 -11.09 -8.64
CA MET A 176 15.07 -10.13 -8.06
C MET A 176 15.85 -8.89 -7.64
N LEU A 177 15.40 -7.70 -8.07
CA LEU A 177 15.95 -6.41 -7.68
C LEU A 177 14.84 -5.51 -7.12
N TYR A 178 15.18 -4.74 -6.10
CA TYR A 178 14.26 -3.76 -5.49
C TYR A 178 15.06 -2.60 -4.88
N PRO A 179 14.46 -1.40 -4.79
CA PRO A 179 15.10 -0.28 -4.09
C PRO A 179 15.06 -0.52 -2.57
N GLU A 180 16.16 -0.22 -1.92
CA GLU A 180 16.33 -0.17 -0.47
C GLU A 180 17.10 1.08 -0.10
N GLN A 181 16.73 1.70 1.02
CA GLN A 181 17.38 2.89 1.53
C GLN A 181 17.57 2.72 3.03
N VAL A 182 18.78 2.88 3.51
CA VAL A 182 19.12 2.63 4.93
C VAL A 182 18.52 3.72 5.83
N ASP A 183 18.58 4.97 5.38
CA ASP A 183 18.05 6.12 6.11
C ASP A 183 17.72 7.27 5.12
N PRO A 184 16.90 8.26 5.52
CA PRO A 184 16.49 9.36 4.65
C PRO A 184 17.63 10.21 4.06
N THR A 185 18.81 10.19 4.66
CA THR A 185 19.95 11.03 4.28
C THR A 185 20.80 10.42 3.17
N ARG A 186 20.65 9.11 2.91
CA ARG A 186 21.39 8.37 1.89
C ARG A 186 20.55 8.15 0.64
N PRO A 187 21.18 8.06 -0.53
CA PRO A 187 20.48 7.62 -1.72
C PRO A 187 20.04 6.16 -1.57
N PHE A 188 18.95 5.77 -2.24
CA PHE A 188 18.58 4.36 -2.31
C PHE A 188 19.60 3.56 -3.12
N GLU A 189 19.75 2.31 -2.76
CA GLU A 189 20.52 1.31 -3.49
C GLU A 189 19.58 0.25 -4.10
N LEU A 190 20.05 -0.46 -5.11
CA LEU A 190 19.33 -1.60 -5.68
C LEU A 190 19.92 -2.87 -5.09
N VAL A 191 19.15 -3.51 -4.24
CA VAL A 191 19.47 -4.85 -3.71
C VAL A 191 19.16 -5.87 -4.81
N ALA A 192 20.05 -6.82 -5.03
CA ALA A 192 19.91 -7.86 -6.03
C ALA A 192 20.11 -9.23 -5.41
N GLU A 193 19.07 -10.06 -5.46
CA GLU A 193 19.06 -11.40 -4.90
C GLU A 193 18.55 -12.43 -5.91
N LYS A 194 19.02 -13.69 -5.78
CA LYS A 194 18.50 -14.78 -6.61
C LYS A 194 17.27 -15.41 -5.97
N THR A 195 16.26 -15.61 -6.79
CA THR A 195 15.13 -16.50 -6.44
C THR A 195 15.54 -17.95 -6.67
N SER A 196 15.07 -18.84 -5.81
CA SER A 196 15.25 -20.28 -6.03
C SER A 196 14.25 -20.79 -7.08
N ASP A 197 14.70 -21.69 -7.95
CA ASP A 197 13.77 -22.47 -8.77
C ASP A 197 13.04 -23.48 -7.87
N SER A 198 11.73 -23.38 -7.81
CA SER A 198 10.89 -24.33 -7.08
C SER A 198 9.85 -24.88 -8.03
N ASP A 199 9.79 -26.21 -8.10
CA ASP A 199 8.88 -26.93 -8.98
C ASP A 199 7.42 -26.47 -8.76
N GLY A 200 6.73 -26.26 -9.86
CA GLY A 200 5.31 -25.95 -9.89
C GLY A 200 4.92 -24.49 -9.61
N LYS A 201 5.84 -23.60 -9.23
CA LYS A 201 5.55 -22.18 -9.01
C LYS A 201 5.81 -21.33 -10.25
N THR A 202 4.94 -20.33 -10.46
CA THR A 202 5.17 -19.28 -11.47
C THR A 202 6.33 -18.36 -11.05
N LEU A 203 6.87 -17.59 -11.98
CA LEU A 203 7.90 -16.59 -11.68
C LEU A 203 7.39 -15.58 -10.64
N THR A 204 6.14 -15.15 -10.79
CA THR A 204 5.47 -14.22 -9.88
C THR A 204 5.39 -14.78 -8.46
N GLU A 205 4.96 -16.03 -8.29
CA GLU A 205 4.89 -16.70 -6.99
C GLU A 205 6.26 -16.85 -6.32
N ARG A 206 7.29 -17.16 -7.11
CA ARG A 206 8.67 -17.29 -6.62
C ARG A 206 9.20 -15.95 -6.06
N VAL A 207 9.01 -14.86 -6.81
CA VAL A 207 9.40 -13.52 -6.37
C VAL A 207 8.64 -13.13 -5.11
N PHE A 208 7.32 -13.32 -5.08
CA PHE A 208 6.49 -13.01 -3.93
C PHE A 208 6.92 -13.80 -2.68
N THR A 209 7.10 -15.12 -2.83
CA THR A 209 7.54 -15.98 -1.73
C THR A 209 8.91 -15.54 -1.19
N LYS A 210 9.84 -15.20 -2.09
CA LYS A 210 11.20 -14.77 -1.73
C LYS A 210 11.17 -13.44 -0.98
N ILE A 211 10.55 -12.41 -1.57
CA ILE A 211 10.54 -11.06 -1.01
C ILE A 211 9.80 -10.98 0.33
N LYS A 212 8.71 -11.76 0.49
CA LYS A 212 8.00 -11.90 1.78
C LYS A 212 8.89 -12.59 2.83
N ARG A 213 9.50 -13.71 2.48
CA ARG A 213 10.39 -14.45 3.39
C ARG A 213 11.57 -13.62 3.87
N ASP A 214 12.12 -12.78 3.01
CA ASP A 214 13.26 -11.93 3.31
C ASP A 214 12.85 -10.65 4.08
N GLY A 215 11.56 -10.50 4.44
CA GLY A 215 11.04 -9.35 5.18
C GLY A 215 10.93 -8.07 4.38
N GLN A 216 11.14 -8.12 3.06
CA GLN A 216 11.13 -6.97 2.16
C GLN A 216 9.74 -6.65 1.57
N LEU A 217 8.74 -7.47 1.92
CA LEU A 217 7.33 -7.25 1.61
C LEU A 217 6.49 -7.67 2.82
N ILE A 218 5.87 -6.69 3.46
CA ILE A 218 5.04 -6.89 4.63
C ILE A 218 3.60 -7.16 4.17
N THR A 219 3.07 -8.32 4.52
CA THR A 219 1.69 -8.73 4.20
C THR A 219 0.75 -8.64 5.39
N GLU A 220 1.30 -8.50 6.59
CA GLU A 220 0.59 -8.35 7.86
C GLU A 220 1.43 -7.42 8.73
N LEU A 221 0.82 -6.35 9.24
CA LEU A 221 1.50 -5.36 10.07
C LEU A 221 0.83 -5.32 11.44
N ALA A 222 1.60 -5.59 12.50
CA ALA A 222 1.10 -5.43 13.85
C ALA A 222 1.02 -3.93 14.23
N PRO A 223 0.03 -3.49 15.03
CA PRO A 223 -0.05 -2.11 15.51
C PRO A 223 1.20 -1.63 16.25
N THR A 224 1.84 -2.50 17.02
CA THR A 224 3.12 -2.21 17.69
C THR A 224 4.23 -1.90 16.71
N MET A 225 4.34 -2.66 15.60
CA MET A 225 5.31 -2.41 14.54
C MET A 225 5.02 -1.10 13.79
N LEU A 226 3.74 -0.77 13.61
CA LEU A 226 3.35 0.52 13.03
C LEU A 226 3.80 1.67 13.96
N GLY A 227 3.51 1.57 15.26
CA GLY A 227 3.95 2.55 16.25
C GLY A 227 5.47 2.72 16.27
N MET A 228 6.22 1.63 16.27
CA MET A 228 7.69 1.67 16.17
C MET A 228 8.15 2.37 14.89
N THR A 229 7.50 2.11 13.74
CA THR A 229 7.82 2.77 12.46
C THR A 229 7.58 4.27 12.51
N LEU A 230 6.50 4.73 13.15
CA LEU A 230 6.23 6.16 13.36
C LEU A 230 7.36 6.83 14.16
N HIS A 231 7.84 6.19 15.20
CA HIS A 231 8.87 6.74 16.08
C HIS A 231 10.30 6.57 15.55
N SER A 232 10.59 5.58 14.70
CA SER A 232 11.93 5.33 14.13
C SER A 232 12.09 5.94 12.73
N GLU A 233 11.46 5.35 11.72
CA GLU A 233 11.65 5.75 10.32
C GLU A 233 11.05 7.13 10.02
N LEU A 234 9.92 7.46 10.62
CA LEU A 234 9.28 8.76 10.50
C LEU A 234 9.57 9.70 11.67
N GLY A 235 10.41 9.32 12.64
CA GLY A 235 10.62 10.04 13.89
C GLY A 235 10.89 11.53 13.71
N ALA A 236 11.78 11.89 12.79
CA ALA A 236 12.10 13.30 12.52
C ALA A 236 10.89 14.14 12.02
N LEU A 237 9.93 13.51 11.33
CA LEU A 237 8.68 14.12 10.92
C LEU A 237 7.66 14.06 12.07
N TRP A 238 7.51 12.88 12.66
CA TRP A 238 6.57 12.62 13.75
C TRP A 238 6.77 13.57 14.94
N ASP A 239 8.03 13.88 15.27
CA ASP A 239 8.35 14.82 16.35
C ASP A 239 7.85 16.25 16.10
N ARG A 240 7.64 16.64 14.85
CA ARG A 240 7.26 18.02 14.45
C ARG A 240 5.77 18.24 14.27
N VAL A 241 4.98 17.18 14.21
CA VAL A 241 3.53 17.25 13.98
C VAL A 241 2.80 16.59 15.15
N ASP A 242 1.59 17.02 15.44
CA ASP A 242 0.76 16.42 16.48
C ASP A 242 -0.05 15.24 15.93
N ASP A 243 -0.28 15.23 14.62
CA ASP A 243 -1.01 14.21 13.90
C ASP A 243 -0.59 14.15 12.43
N MET A 244 -0.99 13.08 11.76
CA MET A 244 -0.94 12.97 10.30
C MET A 244 -2.13 12.18 9.78
N THR A 245 -2.53 12.45 8.53
CA THR A 245 -3.60 11.68 7.92
C THR A 245 -3.12 10.28 7.53
N VAL A 246 -4.02 9.31 7.52
CA VAL A 246 -3.69 7.96 7.04
C VAL A 246 -3.35 7.96 5.55
N GLY A 247 -3.90 8.92 4.78
CA GLY A 247 -3.53 9.15 3.40
C GLY A 247 -2.07 9.57 3.24
N ASP A 248 -1.59 10.53 4.05
CA ASP A 248 -0.19 10.95 4.06
C ASP A 248 0.74 9.82 4.53
N LEU A 249 0.34 9.12 5.60
CA LEU A 249 1.09 7.96 6.11
C LEU A 249 1.25 6.88 5.02
N TRP A 250 0.19 6.55 4.29
CA TRP A 250 0.28 5.65 3.14
C TRP A 250 1.20 6.19 2.04
N GLY A 251 1.13 7.50 1.80
CA GLY A 251 2.06 8.18 0.92
C GLY A 251 3.52 7.93 1.30
N TYR A 252 3.87 8.05 2.57
CA TYR A 252 5.25 7.80 3.03
C TYR A 252 5.69 6.36 2.81
N PHE A 253 4.84 5.37 3.12
CA PHE A 253 5.15 3.96 2.86
C PHE A 253 5.43 3.65 1.39
N THR A 254 4.76 4.34 0.48
CA THR A 254 4.88 4.06 -0.97
C THR A 254 5.97 4.89 -1.66
N GLN A 255 6.30 6.07 -1.12
CA GLN A 255 7.25 7.00 -1.72
C GLN A 255 8.70 6.69 -1.33
N TYR A 256 8.94 6.35 -0.08
CA TYR A 256 10.29 6.28 0.48
C TYR A 256 10.77 4.85 0.64
N ALA A 257 11.95 4.54 0.06
CA ALA A 257 12.51 3.20 0.07
C ALA A 257 13.14 2.80 1.43
N TYR A 258 13.23 3.72 2.38
CA TYR A 258 13.59 3.41 3.78
C TYR A 258 12.38 2.96 4.61
N MET A 259 11.16 3.19 4.12
CA MET A 259 9.95 2.69 4.77
C MET A 259 9.73 1.20 4.46
N PRO A 260 9.15 0.44 5.40
CA PRO A 260 8.72 -0.93 5.12
C PRO A 260 7.79 -0.99 3.92
N ARG A 261 8.06 -1.91 2.99
CA ARG A 261 7.20 -2.08 1.80
C ARG A 261 5.97 -2.91 2.16
N LEU A 262 4.80 -2.28 2.22
CA LEU A 262 3.53 -2.95 2.47
C LEU A 262 2.96 -3.52 1.17
N ALA A 263 2.40 -4.73 1.22
CA ALA A 263 1.85 -5.40 0.04
C ALA A 263 0.64 -4.67 -0.55
N SER A 264 -0.17 -4.03 0.30
CA SER A 264 -1.35 -3.26 -0.09
C SER A 264 -1.74 -2.27 1.02
N ARG A 265 -2.59 -1.30 0.67
CA ARG A 265 -3.18 -0.38 1.62
C ARG A 265 -3.95 -1.10 2.75
N THR A 266 -4.60 -2.22 2.43
CA THR A 266 -5.34 -3.01 3.43
C THR A 266 -4.48 -3.48 4.59
N VAL A 267 -3.18 -3.72 4.36
CA VAL A 267 -2.23 -4.10 5.44
C VAL A 267 -2.10 -2.98 6.48
N LEU A 268 -2.03 -1.72 6.04
CA LEU A 268 -2.04 -0.55 6.93
C LEU A 268 -3.39 -0.37 7.62
N ASP A 269 -4.49 -0.44 6.84
CA ASP A 269 -5.83 -0.26 7.37
C ASP A 269 -6.18 -1.31 8.44
N ASP A 270 -5.75 -2.56 8.24
CA ASP A 270 -5.99 -3.65 9.20
C ASP A 270 -5.16 -3.46 10.48
N ALA A 271 -3.92 -2.96 10.37
CA ALA A 271 -3.12 -2.57 11.53
C ALA A 271 -3.81 -1.47 12.36
N LEU A 272 -4.32 -0.44 11.69
CA LEU A 272 -5.02 0.67 12.33
C LEU A 272 -6.37 0.22 12.97
N ARG A 273 -7.11 -0.69 12.33
CA ARG A 273 -8.35 -1.23 12.91
C ARG A 273 -8.09 -2.09 14.13
N SER A 274 -7.03 -2.88 14.11
CA SER A 274 -6.70 -3.80 15.19
C SER A 274 -6.04 -3.13 16.39
N VAL A 275 -5.65 -1.85 16.30
CA VAL A 275 -4.98 -1.14 17.39
C VAL A 275 -5.84 -1.02 18.66
N ILE A 276 -7.16 -0.99 18.53
CA ILE A 276 -8.09 -0.83 19.66
C ILE A 276 -7.94 -1.92 20.74
N ASP A 277 -7.53 -3.13 20.34
CA ASP A 277 -7.37 -4.29 21.21
C ASP A 277 -5.94 -4.44 21.76
N VAL A 278 -5.02 -3.55 21.38
CA VAL A 278 -3.58 -3.71 21.65
C VAL A 278 -3.11 -2.68 22.68
N MET A 279 -2.45 -3.18 23.72
CA MET A 279 -1.72 -2.31 24.65
C MET A 279 -0.38 -1.92 24.00
N LEU A 280 -0.25 -0.64 23.67
CA LEU A 280 0.97 -0.06 23.11
C LEU A 280 1.92 0.40 24.23
N MET A 281 3.17 0.01 24.13
CA MET A 281 4.20 0.42 25.09
C MET A 281 4.80 1.79 24.71
N PRO A 282 5.47 2.51 25.65
CA PRO A 282 6.17 3.75 25.30
C PRO A 282 7.11 3.56 24.11
N GLY A 283 7.03 4.45 23.12
CA GLY A 283 7.74 4.34 21.86
C GLY A 283 7.00 3.56 20.74
N GLU A 284 5.83 3.00 21.06
CA GLU A 284 4.92 2.37 20.08
C GLU A 284 3.55 3.09 20.05
N GLN A 285 3.36 4.03 20.96
CA GLN A 285 2.07 4.64 21.27
C GLN A 285 1.63 5.64 20.19
N PHE A 286 0.38 5.51 19.78
CA PHE A 286 -0.35 6.47 18.98
C PHE A 286 -1.85 6.32 19.22
N ALA A 287 -2.61 7.34 18.87
CA ALA A 287 -4.07 7.36 18.93
C ALA A 287 -4.66 7.52 17.53
N LEU A 288 -5.96 7.31 17.39
CA LEU A 288 -6.70 7.56 16.17
C LEU A 288 -7.80 8.60 16.42
N ALA A 289 -8.07 9.43 15.39
CA ALA A 289 -9.21 10.33 15.38
C ALA A 289 -9.87 10.34 14.00
N THR A 290 -11.17 10.66 13.94
CA THR A 290 -11.89 10.75 12.66
C THR A 290 -11.63 12.08 11.95
N GLY A 291 -11.22 13.13 12.68
CA GLY A 291 -10.93 14.46 12.17
C GLY A 291 -10.67 15.45 13.29
N LYS A 292 -10.66 16.74 12.93
CA LYS A 292 -10.64 17.90 13.83
C LYS A 292 -11.84 18.80 13.55
N ASP A 293 -12.34 19.48 14.59
CA ASP A 293 -13.30 20.57 14.43
C ASP A 293 -12.59 21.91 14.09
N GLU A 294 -13.36 22.99 14.01
CA GLU A 294 -12.87 24.32 13.68
C GLU A 294 -11.95 24.87 14.78
N GLU A 295 -12.11 24.45 16.01
CA GLU A 295 -11.31 24.82 17.18
C GLU A 295 -10.01 23.97 17.29
N GLY A 296 -9.85 22.94 16.46
CA GLY A 296 -8.71 22.04 16.45
C GLY A 296 -8.82 20.83 17.39
N HIS A 297 -9.98 20.60 17.99
CA HIS A 297 -10.28 19.44 18.82
C HIS A 297 -10.43 18.19 17.99
N TYR A 298 -9.84 17.09 18.44
CA TYR A 298 -9.94 15.80 17.76
C TYR A 298 -11.31 15.17 17.98
N GLN A 299 -11.97 14.80 16.90
CA GLN A 299 -13.27 14.14 16.92
C GLN A 299 -13.11 12.63 16.81
N GLY A 300 -13.95 11.89 17.55
CA GLY A 300 -13.92 10.42 17.54
C GLY A 300 -12.57 9.85 17.97
N LEU A 301 -11.93 10.49 18.96
CA LEU A 301 -10.62 10.14 19.48
C LEU A 301 -10.64 8.76 20.14
N ILE A 302 -9.73 7.89 19.71
CA ILE A 302 -9.54 6.52 20.22
C ILE A 302 -8.13 6.41 20.77
N LEU A 303 -8.02 6.18 22.07
CA LEU A 303 -6.75 5.92 22.75
C LEU A 303 -6.64 4.43 23.05
N PRO A 304 -5.75 3.66 22.42
CA PRO A 304 -5.60 2.24 22.68
C PRO A 304 -4.96 1.94 24.06
N PRO A 305 -5.35 0.82 24.75
CA PRO A 305 -6.48 -0.02 24.41
C PRO A 305 -7.80 0.68 24.69
N SER A 306 -8.78 0.52 23.81
CA SER A 306 -10.10 1.13 23.97
C SER A 306 -11.16 0.06 24.22
N SER A 307 -12.13 0.39 25.07
CA SER A 307 -13.31 -0.47 25.28
C SER A 307 -14.35 -0.34 24.15
N ALA A 308 -14.04 0.37 23.07
CA ALA A 308 -14.92 0.54 21.92
C ALA A 308 -15.29 -0.82 21.32
N ALA A 309 -16.58 -1.08 21.20
CA ALA A 309 -17.11 -2.37 20.74
C ALA A 309 -16.89 -2.63 19.23
N THR A 310 -16.56 -1.62 18.47
CA THR A 310 -16.40 -1.68 16.99
C THR A 310 -15.08 -1.11 16.53
N PRO A 311 -14.36 -1.81 15.62
CA PRO A 311 -13.17 -1.27 15.00
C PRO A 311 -13.44 0.07 14.29
N PRO A 312 -12.50 1.02 14.33
CA PRO A 312 -12.69 2.31 13.68
C PRO A 312 -12.80 2.17 12.16
N VAL A 313 -13.62 3.03 11.56
CA VAL A 313 -13.64 3.17 10.09
C VAL A 313 -12.42 3.96 9.68
N VAL A 314 -11.48 3.28 9.01
CA VAL A 314 -10.25 3.89 8.52
C VAL A 314 -10.48 4.45 7.11
N THR A 315 -10.21 5.73 6.92
CA THR A 315 -10.26 6.45 5.64
C THR A 315 -8.95 7.23 5.43
N ASP A 316 -8.76 7.85 4.28
CA ASP A 316 -7.59 8.72 4.05
C ASP A 316 -7.53 9.92 5.00
N ASN A 317 -8.69 10.41 5.44
CA ASN A 317 -8.80 11.55 6.36
C ASN A 317 -8.72 11.15 7.84
N THR A 318 -8.74 9.86 8.17
CA THR A 318 -8.50 9.40 9.54
C THR A 318 -7.14 9.90 10.00
N LEU A 319 -7.07 10.41 11.24
CA LEU A 319 -5.84 10.93 11.80
C LEU A 319 -5.17 9.89 12.69
N VAL A 320 -3.88 9.73 12.50
CA VAL A 320 -2.98 9.11 13.47
C VAL A 320 -2.44 10.24 14.33
N VAL A 321 -2.67 10.18 15.63
CA VAL A 321 -2.43 11.29 16.57
C VAL A 321 -1.37 10.88 17.59
N LYS A 322 -0.50 11.81 17.97
CA LYS A 322 0.44 11.58 19.08
C LYS A 322 -0.30 11.21 20.34
N TRP A 323 0.23 10.20 21.03
CA TRP A 323 -0.36 9.70 22.26
C TRP A 323 -0.53 10.79 23.32
N GLU A 324 0.48 11.62 23.54
CA GLU A 324 0.50 12.68 24.56
C GLU A 324 -0.56 13.75 24.26
N VAL A 325 -0.71 14.11 23.00
CA VAL A 325 -1.69 15.10 22.55
C VAL A 325 -3.12 14.55 22.72
N ALA A 326 -3.33 13.31 22.27
CA ALA A 326 -4.62 12.62 22.42
C ALA A 326 -5.03 12.47 23.89
N LYS A 327 -4.08 12.08 24.72
CA LYS A 327 -4.32 11.93 26.16
C LYS A 327 -4.61 13.27 26.84
N ALA A 328 -3.87 14.31 26.51
CA ALA A 328 -4.11 15.63 27.07
C ALA A 328 -5.51 16.16 26.76
N GLN A 329 -6.02 15.92 25.54
CA GLN A 329 -7.39 16.27 25.20
C GLN A 329 -8.41 15.45 26.00
N LEU A 330 -8.25 14.12 26.11
CA LEU A 330 -9.17 13.29 26.87
C LEU A 330 -9.18 13.66 28.35
N ASP A 331 -8.01 13.91 28.95
CA ASP A 331 -7.89 14.35 30.33
C ASP A 331 -8.60 15.71 30.55
N ALA A 332 -8.55 16.62 29.57
CA ALA A 332 -9.25 17.91 29.63
C ALA A 332 -10.77 17.74 29.44
N ASP A 333 -11.20 16.90 28.52
CA ASP A 333 -12.62 16.60 28.31
C ASP A 333 -13.25 15.92 29.55
N ASP A 334 -12.54 15.00 30.18
CA ASP A 334 -12.98 14.32 31.41
C ASP A 334 -13.05 15.31 32.61
N ALA A 335 -12.10 16.26 32.73
CA ALA A 335 -12.12 17.30 33.75
C ALA A 335 -13.27 18.27 33.56
N LEU A 336 -13.59 18.66 32.33
CA LEU A 336 -14.75 19.44 31.98
C LEU A 336 -16.06 18.75 32.38
N GLU A 337 -16.18 17.47 32.03
CA GLU A 337 -17.37 16.67 32.33
C GLU A 337 -17.56 16.53 33.84
N ALA A 338 -16.48 16.30 34.61
CA ALA A 338 -16.53 16.25 36.06
C ALA A 338 -16.97 17.58 36.68
N ALA A 339 -16.49 18.71 36.13
CA ALA A 339 -16.92 20.06 36.58
C ALA A 339 -18.40 20.34 36.27
N TYR A 340 -18.94 19.79 35.19
CA TYR A 340 -20.37 19.87 34.88
C TYR A 340 -21.23 19.01 35.83
N GLU A 341 -20.75 17.82 36.20
CA GLU A 341 -21.46 16.95 37.16
C GLU A 341 -21.48 17.55 38.59
N ASP A 342 -20.40 18.23 38.98
CA ASP A 342 -20.30 18.89 40.31
C ASP A 342 -21.03 20.24 40.41
N GLY A 343 -21.61 20.75 39.33
CA GLY A 343 -22.46 21.94 39.32
C GLY A 343 -21.70 23.31 39.36
N GLU A 344 -20.41 23.30 39.06
CA GLU A 344 -19.56 24.50 38.97
C GLU A 344 -19.19 24.82 37.52
N VAL A 345 -20.12 25.36 36.70
CA VAL A 345 -19.77 25.81 35.34
C VAL A 345 -20.00 27.29 35.16
N ILE A 346 -18.89 28.00 34.94
CA ILE A 346 -18.90 29.40 34.47
C ILE A 346 -18.76 29.33 32.94
N MET A 347 -19.84 29.69 32.21
CA MET A 347 -19.76 29.91 30.78
C MET A 347 -19.33 31.36 30.50
N ALA A 348 -18.13 31.55 29.96
CA ALA A 348 -17.72 32.79 29.35
C ALA A 348 -18.23 32.82 27.90
N SER A 349 -19.20 33.69 27.61
CA SER A 349 -19.58 34.00 26.23
C SER A 349 -18.67 35.07 25.65
N ASP A 350 -18.36 34.98 24.38
CA ASP A 350 -17.44 35.86 23.62
C ASP A 350 -17.98 37.30 23.46
N HIS A 351 -19.13 37.63 24.07
CA HIS A 351 -19.72 38.95 24.11
C HIS A 351 -19.89 39.41 25.54
N SER A 352 -18.80 39.82 26.22
CA SER A 352 -18.71 40.64 27.44
C SER A 352 -19.83 40.51 28.51
N GLU A 353 -20.61 39.43 28.49
CA GLU A 353 -21.62 39.14 29.52
C GLU A 353 -21.32 37.77 30.12
N THR A 354 -20.96 37.75 31.38
CA THR A 354 -20.73 36.51 32.14
C THR A 354 -22.06 36.03 32.72
N THR A 355 -22.58 34.91 32.25
CA THR A 355 -23.76 34.25 32.82
C THR A 355 -23.31 33.19 33.82
N ILE A 356 -23.63 33.38 35.09
CA ILE A 356 -23.37 32.39 36.14
C ILE A 356 -24.63 31.54 36.28
N VAL A 357 -24.50 30.22 36.00
CA VAL A 357 -25.58 29.25 36.23
C VAL A 357 -25.21 28.45 37.46
N SER A 358 -25.91 28.63 38.56
CA SER A 358 -25.76 27.82 39.78
C SER A 358 -26.95 26.85 39.91
N TRP A 359 -26.67 25.58 40.15
CA TRP A 359 -27.66 24.55 40.40
C TRP A 359 -27.65 24.12 41.88
N PRO A 360 -28.65 24.39 42.66
CA PRO A 360 -29.08 23.44 43.68
C PRO A 360 -30.26 22.64 43.13
N ALA A 361 -30.25 21.35 43.42
CA ALA A 361 -31.27 20.39 42.99
C ALA A 361 -32.69 20.97 43.14
N SER A 362 -33.28 21.47 42.08
CA SER A 362 -34.70 21.76 41.87
C SER A 362 -35.07 23.13 41.31
N ARG A 363 -34.18 24.09 41.06
CA ARG A 363 -34.59 25.38 40.44
C ARG A 363 -33.44 26.03 39.63
N VAL A 364 -33.72 26.34 38.39
CA VAL A 364 -32.87 27.21 37.57
C VAL A 364 -33.22 28.64 37.88
N THR A 365 -32.25 29.44 38.35
CA THR A 365 -32.40 30.88 38.47
C THR A 365 -31.51 31.57 37.46
N VAL A 366 -32.09 32.17 36.42
CA VAL A 366 -31.36 32.99 35.45
C VAL A 366 -31.28 34.39 36.01
N VAL A 367 -30.09 34.87 36.28
CA VAL A 367 -29.87 36.30 36.71
C VAL A 367 -29.39 37.07 35.48
N ASN A 368 -30.26 37.94 34.95
CA ASN A 368 -29.89 38.91 33.91
C ASN A 368 -29.16 40.07 34.53
N ASN A 369 -27.96 40.35 34.09
CA ASN A 369 -27.02 41.35 34.63
C ASN A 369 -27.30 42.80 34.18
N ASP A 370 -28.46 43.12 33.57
CA ASP A 370 -28.79 44.46 33.09
C ASP A 370 -29.14 45.49 34.20
N ALA A 371 -28.96 45.14 35.48
CA ALA A 371 -29.38 46.02 36.60
C ALA A 371 -28.32 46.18 37.69
N VAL A 372 -27.03 46.17 37.41
CA VAL A 372 -26.01 46.51 38.42
C VAL A 372 -25.09 47.64 37.89
N SER A 373 -25.63 48.82 37.85
CA SER A 373 -24.83 50.04 38.00
C SER A 373 -25.19 50.68 39.34
N GLY A 374 -24.29 50.56 40.30
CA GLY A 374 -24.26 51.46 41.40
C GLY A 374 -24.75 50.95 42.76
N VAL A 375 -23.78 50.75 43.63
CA VAL A 375 -23.76 51.09 45.04
C VAL A 375 -24.73 50.43 46.02
N GLY A 376 -24.14 49.74 47.02
CA GLY A 376 -24.67 49.78 48.37
C GLY A 376 -25.33 48.51 48.85
N VAL A 377 -24.62 47.88 49.76
CA VAL A 377 -25.08 46.81 50.65
C VAL A 377 -26.24 47.39 51.47
N SER A 378 -27.44 46.85 51.36
CA SER A 378 -28.38 46.77 52.44
C SER A 378 -29.30 45.60 52.27
N GLU A 379 -29.40 44.81 53.34
CA GLU A 379 -30.39 43.76 53.49
C GLU A 379 -31.79 44.37 53.36
N ALA A 380 -32.58 43.86 52.42
CA ALA A 380 -34.02 43.87 52.51
C ALA A 380 -34.72 42.97 51.56
N GLU A 381 -35.33 41.96 52.08
CA GLU A 381 -36.62 41.37 51.75
C GLU A 381 -36.93 40.91 50.30
N ALA A 382 -37.25 39.67 50.27
CA ALA A 382 -37.99 38.92 49.27
C ALA A 382 -38.86 39.77 48.32
N SER A 383 -38.57 39.75 47.06
CA SER A 383 -39.48 40.20 46.04
C SER A 383 -39.63 39.16 44.96
N SER A 384 -40.80 38.52 44.97
CA SER A 384 -41.58 37.98 43.89
C SER A 384 -40.80 37.26 42.76
N THR A 385 -40.62 35.98 42.89
CA THR A 385 -40.38 35.08 41.76
C THR A 385 -41.63 35.01 40.88
N ALA A 386 -41.63 35.74 39.76
CA ALA A 386 -42.56 35.44 38.68
C ALA A 386 -42.09 34.13 38.03
N ALA A 387 -42.92 33.11 38.10
CA ALA A 387 -42.76 31.89 37.34
C ALA A 387 -42.88 32.27 35.86
N VAL A 388 -41.77 32.20 35.12
CA VAL A 388 -41.80 32.27 33.68
C VAL A 388 -42.17 30.88 33.19
N GLU A 389 -43.39 30.71 32.68
CA GLU A 389 -43.71 29.53 31.83
C GLU A 389 -42.79 29.58 30.61
N LEU A 390 -41.88 28.62 30.53
CA LEU A 390 -41.01 28.44 29.36
C LEU A 390 -41.89 28.01 28.20
N PRO A 391 -41.78 28.62 27.00
CA PRO A 391 -42.44 28.15 25.82
C PRO A 391 -41.89 26.75 25.45
N ASP A 392 -42.75 25.90 24.86
CA ASP A 392 -42.36 24.60 24.29
C ASP A 392 -41.19 24.82 23.36
N ILE A 393 -39.99 24.51 23.83
CA ILE A 393 -38.76 24.60 23.03
C ILE A 393 -38.59 23.31 22.27
N HIS A 394 -38.98 23.32 21.01
CA HIS A 394 -38.58 22.25 20.09
C HIS A 394 -37.08 22.39 19.80
N TYR A 395 -36.27 21.50 20.41
CA TYR A 395 -34.89 21.39 20.06
C TYR A 395 -34.74 20.73 18.69
N THR A 396 -34.44 21.51 17.67
CA THR A 396 -33.90 21.01 16.40
C THR A 396 -32.39 21.26 16.39
N GLY A 397 -31.64 20.51 17.15
CA GLY A 397 -30.19 20.56 17.19
C GLY A 397 -29.65 19.14 17.02
N SER A 398 -28.66 18.92 16.14
CA SER A 398 -27.90 17.69 16.10
C SER A 398 -26.92 17.67 17.26
N VAL A 399 -27.22 16.86 18.28
CA VAL A 399 -26.27 16.58 19.36
C VAL A 399 -25.33 15.49 18.86
N VAL A 400 -24.04 15.80 18.73
CA VAL A 400 -23.02 14.75 18.50
C VAL A 400 -22.79 14.04 19.82
N ILE A 401 -23.44 12.89 19.99
CA ILE A 401 -23.29 12.06 21.19
C ILE A 401 -22.13 11.11 20.97
N LYS A 402 -21.10 11.16 21.82
CA LYS A 402 -20.00 10.17 21.81
C LYS A 402 -20.58 8.77 22.05
N SER A 403 -20.20 7.79 21.22
CA SER A 403 -20.85 6.46 21.14
C SER A 403 -20.80 5.63 22.41
N ASP A 404 -19.79 5.81 23.23
CA ASP A 404 -19.55 5.06 24.47
C ASP A 404 -20.41 5.50 25.67
N ARG A 405 -20.99 6.70 25.62
CA ARG A 405 -21.91 7.26 26.66
C ARG A 405 -23.35 7.42 26.17
N TYR A 406 -23.61 7.05 24.92
CA TYR A 406 -24.94 7.21 24.30
C TYR A 406 -26.09 6.65 25.15
N VAL A 407 -25.94 5.45 25.72
CA VAL A 407 -26.99 4.78 26.49
C VAL A 407 -27.28 5.51 27.80
N ARG A 408 -26.28 6.06 28.48
CA ARG A 408 -26.47 6.81 29.71
C ARG A 408 -27.14 8.17 29.47
N MET A 409 -26.68 8.88 28.43
CA MET A 409 -27.20 10.21 28.09
C MET A 409 -28.63 10.15 27.56
N VAL A 410 -28.98 9.13 26.76
CA VAL A 410 -30.35 8.89 26.29
C VAL A 410 -31.26 8.47 27.46
N ASN A 411 -30.80 7.66 28.39
CA ASN A 411 -31.56 7.31 29.57
C ASN A 411 -31.81 8.52 30.49
N ASN A 412 -30.83 9.38 30.70
CA ASN A 412 -30.99 10.62 31.47
C ASN A 412 -31.98 11.57 30.79
N ILE A 413 -31.93 11.73 29.48
CA ILE A 413 -32.89 12.56 28.71
C ILE A 413 -34.31 11.96 28.80
N ILE A 414 -34.44 10.63 28.73
CA ILE A 414 -35.73 9.95 28.85
C ILE A 414 -36.31 10.12 30.26
N GLU A 415 -35.52 9.94 31.33
CA GLU A 415 -35.96 10.15 32.72
C GLU A 415 -36.33 11.61 33.03
N GLU A 416 -35.58 12.58 32.48
CA GLU A 416 -35.88 14.00 32.78
C GLU A 416 -36.98 14.62 31.92
N VAL A 417 -37.18 14.16 30.69
CA VAL A 417 -38.09 14.78 29.70
C VAL A 417 -39.38 14.05 29.48
N ILE A 418 -39.38 12.70 29.65
CA ILE A 418 -40.55 11.85 29.33
C ILE A 418 -41.35 11.45 30.58
N ASP A 419 -40.75 11.34 31.77
CA ASP A 419 -41.41 11.04 33.02
C ASP A 419 -41.94 12.26 33.78
N ARG A 420 -41.97 13.44 33.16
CA ARG A 420 -42.64 14.68 33.61
C ARG A 420 -43.76 15.03 32.64
#